data_8115b54b2727f20982422ff31e55e83c
#
_entry.id   8115b54b2727f20982422ff31e55e83c
#
_cell.length_a   1.000
_cell.length_b   1.000
_cell.length_c   1.000
_cell.angle_alpha   90.00
_cell.angle_beta   90.00
_cell.angle_gamma   90.00
#
_symmetry.space_group_name_H-M   'P 1'
#
loop_
_entity.id
_entity.type
_entity.pdbx_description
1 polymer ?
#
loop_
_entity_poly.entity_id
_entity_poly.type
_entity_poly.pdbx_seq_one_letter_code
_entity_poly.pdbx_strand_id
1 'polypeptide(L)'
;MVRNLFVGRLLVAGSLVWAGSALAADVTLLNVSYDPTRELYVEFNKAFSAAYRKETGKSIEIKQSHGGSGSQARSVIDGLQADVVTLALAYDIDAIANKGFLKKDWQKTLPQNSSPYTSTIVFLVRKGNPKGIKDWDDLVKSGVQVITPNPKTSGGARWNYLAAWGYGLKKYGSEDKARKFVADIYKNVPVLDTGARGSTVTFVERGVGDVLLAWENEAFLAVKEFGKDKFEIVAPPLSILAEPPVAVVDSVSDKKGTRAAAEAYLKYWYTKEGQEIAARNFYRPRDAAVGEKYADSFAKVELFTIDDVFGGWTKAQKEHFAEGGVFDQIYKN
;
A
#
# COMPACT_ATOMS: atom_id res chain seq x y z
N MET A 1 -13.56 -87.62 -20.00
CA MET A 1 -13.20 -86.63 -18.99
C MET A 1 -12.40 -85.57 -19.65
N VAL A 2 -13.02 -84.45 -19.96
CA VAL A 2 -12.40 -83.37 -20.71
C VAL A 2 -12.22 -82.15 -19.80
N ARG A 3 -10.98 -81.71 -19.60
CA ARG A 3 -10.62 -80.53 -18.81
C ARG A 3 -10.63 -79.30 -19.70
N ASN A 4 -11.52 -78.33 -19.50
CA ASN A 4 -11.55 -77.05 -20.15
C ASN A 4 -10.62 -76.09 -19.38
N LEU A 5 -9.57 -75.57 -20.07
CA LEU A 5 -8.76 -74.46 -19.64
C LEU A 5 -9.40 -73.13 -20.13
N PHE A 6 -9.81 -72.26 -19.19
CA PHE A 6 -10.19 -70.91 -19.46
C PHE A 6 -8.90 -70.01 -19.40
N VAL A 7 -8.52 -69.47 -20.50
CA VAL A 7 -7.46 -68.40 -20.59
C VAL A 7 -8.11 -67.04 -20.47
N GLY A 8 -7.95 -66.42 -19.30
CA GLY A 8 -8.38 -65.06 -19.07
C GLY A 8 -7.40 -64.08 -19.70
N ARG A 9 -7.84 -63.26 -20.63
CA ARG A 9 -7.09 -62.11 -21.15
C ARG A 9 -7.23 -60.95 -20.19
N LEU A 10 -6.14 -60.55 -19.53
CA LEU A 10 -6.02 -59.29 -18.80
C LEU A 10 -5.86 -58.12 -19.82
N LEU A 11 -6.86 -57.26 -19.91
CA LEU A 11 -6.75 -55.95 -20.57
C LEU A 11 -6.14 -54.96 -19.59
N VAL A 12 -4.88 -54.64 -19.77
CA VAL A 12 -4.23 -53.51 -19.07
C VAL A 12 -4.63 -52.22 -19.80
N ALA A 13 -5.59 -51.50 -19.20
CA ALA A 13 -5.89 -50.13 -19.65
C ALA A 13 -4.80 -49.18 -19.12
N GLY A 14 -3.88 -48.83 -19.99
CA GLY A 14 -2.85 -47.81 -19.72
C GLY A 14 -3.50 -46.42 -19.64
N SER A 15 -3.69 -45.90 -18.42
CA SER A 15 -4.04 -44.51 -18.21
C SER A 15 -2.86 -43.62 -18.54
N LEU A 16 -2.86 -42.98 -19.71
CA LEU A 16 -1.94 -41.86 -19.99
C LEU A 16 -2.30 -40.70 -19.06
N VAL A 17 -1.57 -40.55 -17.98
CA VAL A 17 -1.57 -39.33 -17.17
C VAL A 17 -0.82 -38.26 -17.99
N TRP A 18 -1.53 -37.38 -18.65
CA TRP A 18 -0.96 -36.14 -19.17
C TRP A 18 -0.55 -35.29 -17.99
N ALA A 19 0.71 -35.40 -17.58
CA ALA A 19 1.36 -34.41 -16.75
C ALA A 19 1.53 -33.16 -17.63
N GLY A 20 0.57 -32.25 -17.52
CA GLY A 20 0.72 -30.90 -18.09
C GLY A 20 1.91 -30.23 -17.43
N SER A 21 3.05 -30.22 -18.11
CA SER A 21 4.19 -29.41 -17.70
C SER A 21 3.73 -27.95 -17.68
N ALA A 22 3.54 -27.39 -16.51
CA ALA A 22 3.38 -25.92 -16.40
C ALA A 22 4.67 -25.32 -16.97
N LEU A 23 4.59 -24.73 -18.17
CA LEU A 23 5.70 -24.01 -18.76
C LEU A 23 6.05 -22.87 -17.82
N ALA A 24 7.31 -22.79 -17.41
CA ALA A 24 7.80 -21.65 -16.65
C ALA A 24 7.60 -20.37 -17.49
N ALA A 25 7.27 -19.26 -16.82
CA ALA A 25 7.13 -17.99 -17.52
C ALA A 25 8.47 -17.56 -18.15
N ASP A 26 8.43 -16.94 -19.31
CA ASP A 26 9.63 -16.46 -20.01
C ASP A 26 10.37 -15.39 -19.22
N VAL A 27 9.62 -14.61 -18.42
CA VAL A 27 10.15 -13.57 -17.54
C VAL A 27 9.49 -13.68 -16.16
N THR A 28 10.26 -13.51 -15.10
CA THR A 28 9.73 -13.43 -13.73
C THR A 28 10.26 -12.16 -13.07
N LEU A 29 9.34 -11.31 -12.58
CA LEU A 29 9.64 -10.14 -11.75
C LEU A 29 9.23 -10.39 -10.29
N LEU A 30 9.97 -9.78 -9.37
CA LEU A 30 9.53 -9.63 -7.97
C LEU A 30 9.19 -8.15 -7.73
N ASN A 31 7.94 -7.87 -7.42
CA ASN A 31 7.49 -6.57 -6.91
C ASN A 31 7.43 -6.61 -5.38
N VAL A 32 8.18 -5.74 -4.73
CA VAL A 32 8.15 -5.55 -3.28
C VAL A 32 7.32 -4.32 -2.96
N SER A 33 6.18 -4.53 -2.29
CA SER A 33 5.14 -3.52 -2.08
C SER A 33 4.73 -3.39 -0.61
N TYR A 34 3.89 -2.41 -0.32
CA TYR A 34 3.34 -2.18 1.01
C TYR A 34 1.90 -2.75 1.15
N ASP A 35 1.45 -2.94 2.40
CA ASP A 35 0.24 -3.70 2.72
C ASP A 35 -1.05 -3.29 1.96
N PRO A 36 -1.43 -2.01 1.85
CA PRO A 36 -2.70 -1.61 1.23
C PRO A 36 -2.85 -1.95 -0.25
N THR A 37 -1.80 -2.41 -0.93
CA THR A 37 -1.80 -2.66 -2.38
C THR A 37 -2.06 -4.10 -2.78
N ARG A 38 -2.35 -5.01 -1.85
CA ARG A 38 -2.50 -6.45 -2.15
C ARG A 38 -3.53 -6.71 -3.24
N GLU A 39 -4.72 -6.22 -3.08
CA GLU A 39 -5.85 -6.41 -3.99
C GLU A 39 -5.62 -5.68 -5.32
N LEU A 40 -5.07 -4.47 -5.25
CA LEU A 40 -4.68 -3.67 -6.40
C LEU A 40 -3.74 -4.45 -7.34
N TYR A 41 -2.69 -5.06 -6.78
CA TYR A 41 -1.72 -5.80 -7.59
C TYR A 41 -2.25 -7.13 -8.12
N VAL A 42 -3.27 -7.73 -7.55
CA VAL A 42 -3.93 -8.91 -8.14
C VAL A 42 -4.53 -8.53 -9.50
N GLU A 43 -5.27 -7.43 -9.57
CA GLU A 43 -5.90 -6.95 -10.81
C GLU A 43 -4.85 -6.41 -11.80
N PHE A 44 -3.94 -5.56 -11.30
CA PHE A 44 -2.91 -4.92 -12.12
C PHE A 44 -1.98 -5.95 -12.78
N ASN A 45 -1.49 -6.94 -12.04
CA ASN A 45 -0.61 -7.96 -12.57
C ASN A 45 -1.27 -8.79 -13.66
N LYS A 46 -2.56 -9.13 -13.48
CA LYS A 46 -3.34 -9.85 -14.49
C LYS A 46 -3.44 -9.05 -15.79
N ALA A 47 -3.78 -7.76 -15.69
CA ALA A 47 -3.91 -6.89 -16.85
C ALA A 47 -2.56 -6.66 -17.53
N PHE A 48 -1.52 -6.34 -16.76
CA PHE A 48 -0.17 -6.16 -17.29
C PHE A 48 0.36 -7.41 -17.97
N SER A 49 0.21 -8.59 -17.37
CA SER A 49 0.69 -9.84 -17.98
C SER A 49 0.03 -10.13 -19.32
N ALA A 50 -1.27 -9.82 -19.46
CA ALA A 50 -1.98 -9.95 -20.73
C ALA A 50 -1.47 -8.94 -21.78
N ALA A 51 -1.29 -7.68 -21.39
CA ALA A 51 -0.75 -6.63 -22.25
C ALA A 51 0.69 -6.94 -22.69
N TYR A 52 1.55 -7.34 -21.76
CA TYR A 52 2.94 -7.72 -22.03
C TYR A 52 3.06 -8.86 -23.03
N ARG A 53 2.23 -9.91 -22.84
CA ARG A 53 2.20 -11.04 -23.78
C ARG A 53 1.73 -10.62 -25.16
N LYS A 54 0.73 -9.73 -25.25
CA LYS A 54 0.23 -9.21 -26.54
C LYS A 54 1.30 -8.40 -27.27
N GLU A 55 2.08 -7.61 -26.54
CA GLU A 55 3.10 -6.72 -27.10
C GLU A 55 4.39 -7.48 -27.48
N THR A 56 4.85 -8.38 -26.62
CA THR A 56 6.18 -9.01 -26.75
C THR A 56 6.15 -10.45 -27.24
N GLY A 57 4.99 -11.11 -27.22
CA GLY A 57 4.85 -12.56 -27.45
C GLY A 57 5.31 -13.42 -26.26
N LYS A 58 5.85 -12.83 -25.20
CA LYS A 58 6.40 -13.54 -24.03
C LYS A 58 5.43 -13.56 -22.86
N SER A 59 5.45 -14.65 -22.12
CA SER A 59 4.74 -14.75 -20.82
C SER A 59 5.55 -14.10 -19.71
N ILE A 60 4.86 -13.48 -18.75
CA ILE A 60 5.48 -12.88 -17.58
C ILE A 60 4.74 -13.27 -16.29
N GLU A 61 5.50 -13.64 -15.27
CA GLU A 61 5.01 -13.86 -13.90
C GLU A 61 5.46 -12.71 -13.01
N ILE A 62 4.54 -12.16 -12.23
CA ILE A 62 4.86 -11.11 -11.24
C ILE A 62 4.68 -11.70 -9.85
N LYS A 63 5.78 -12.00 -9.19
CA LYS A 63 5.80 -12.38 -7.77
C LYS A 63 5.65 -11.14 -6.89
N GLN A 64 4.98 -11.31 -5.75
CA GLN A 64 4.66 -10.21 -4.84
C GLN A 64 5.22 -10.47 -3.44
N SER A 65 5.77 -9.42 -2.82
CA SER A 65 6.03 -9.37 -1.39
C SER A 65 5.30 -8.16 -0.81
N HIS A 66 4.50 -8.36 0.23
CA HIS A 66 3.74 -7.28 0.89
C HIS A 66 4.01 -7.25 2.38
N GLY A 67 4.09 -6.05 2.94
CA GLY A 67 4.32 -5.82 4.36
C GLY A 67 4.37 -4.33 4.68
N GLY A 68 4.77 -3.97 5.88
CA GLY A 68 5.03 -2.58 6.22
C GLY A 68 6.13 -1.99 5.33
N SER A 69 5.91 -0.81 4.74
CA SER A 69 6.79 -0.22 3.72
C SER A 69 8.25 -0.12 4.16
N GLY A 70 8.51 0.38 5.37
CA GLY A 70 9.87 0.45 5.90
C GLY A 70 10.51 -0.93 6.16
N SER A 71 9.71 -1.95 6.49
CA SER A 71 10.18 -3.33 6.62
C SER A 71 10.52 -3.93 5.27
N GLN A 72 9.71 -3.65 4.25
CA GLN A 72 9.96 -4.08 2.87
C GLN A 72 11.23 -3.43 2.30
N ALA A 73 11.45 -2.13 2.55
CA ALA A 73 12.69 -1.46 2.16
C ALA A 73 13.92 -2.12 2.80
N ARG A 74 13.86 -2.44 4.09
CA ARG A 74 14.94 -3.16 4.78
C ARG A 74 15.18 -4.54 4.17
N SER A 75 14.13 -5.30 3.87
CA SER A 75 14.27 -6.62 3.22
C SER A 75 15.02 -6.53 1.89
N VAL A 76 14.77 -5.49 1.09
CA VAL A 76 15.52 -5.26 -0.17
C VAL A 76 16.98 -4.91 0.12
N ILE A 77 17.25 -4.04 1.08
CA ILE A 77 18.60 -3.68 1.51
C ILE A 77 19.36 -4.91 2.03
N ASP A 78 18.68 -5.80 2.73
CA ASP A 78 19.24 -7.03 3.30
C ASP A 78 19.37 -8.19 2.29
N GLY A 79 19.01 -7.94 1.01
CA GLY A 79 19.31 -8.86 -0.09
C GLY A 79 18.12 -9.50 -0.80
N LEU A 80 16.86 -9.12 -0.47
CA LEU A 80 15.70 -9.56 -1.24
C LEU A 80 15.80 -9.04 -2.68
N GLN A 81 15.84 -9.95 -3.65
CA GLN A 81 16.11 -9.67 -5.06
C GLN A 81 14.87 -9.11 -5.77
N ALA A 82 14.42 -7.91 -5.35
CA ALA A 82 13.32 -7.19 -5.96
C ALA A 82 13.71 -6.62 -7.32
N ASP A 83 12.90 -6.82 -8.34
CA ASP A 83 13.05 -6.16 -9.65
C ASP A 83 12.49 -4.73 -9.60
N VAL A 84 11.39 -4.56 -8.88
CA VAL A 84 10.75 -3.26 -8.65
C VAL A 84 10.32 -3.13 -7.20
N VAL A 85 10.29 -1.89 -6.71
CA VAL A 85 9.73 -1.51 -5.42
C VAL A 85 8.58 -0.54 -5.64
N THR A 86 7.49 -0.74 -4.91
CA THR A 86 6.26 0.06 -4.99
C THR A 86 5.82 0.33 -3.56
N LEU A 87 6.46 1.31 -2.93
CA LEU A 87 6.40 1.54 -1.49
C LEU A 87 5.46 2.69 -1.11
N ALA A 88 5.18 2.84 0.19
CA ALA A 88 4.22 3.82 0.65
C ALA A 88 4.72 5.26 0.57
N LEU A 89 6.04 5.49 0.56
CA LEU A 89 6.62 6.82 0.63
C LEU A 89 8.04 6.86 0.07
N ALA A 90 8.45 8.03 -0.42
CA ALA A 90 9.71 8.20 -1.13
C ALA A 90 10.94 7.90 -0.26
N TYR A 91 10.93 8.24 1.02
CA TYR A 91 12.05 7.97 1.92
C TYR A 91 12.44 6.49 1.98
N ASP A 92 11.46 5.57 1.91
CA ASP A 92 11.75 4.14 1.96
C ASP A 92 12.47 3.67 0.68
N ILE A 93 12.19 4.28 -0.49
CA ILE A 93 12.94 4.04 -1.73
C ILE A 93 14.30 4.76 -1.68
N ASP A 94 14.36 5.97 -1.12
CA ASP A 94 15.63 6.69 -0.91
C ASP A 94 16.60 5.88 -0.05
N ALA A 95 16.11 5.18 0.96
CA ALA A 95 16.94 4.32 1.79
C ALA A 95 17.60 3.18 0.98
N ILE A 96 16.87 2.61 0.02
CA ILE A 96 17.39 1.60 -0.93
C ILE A 96 18.39 2.25 -1.90
N ALA A 97 18.06 3.44 -2.44
CA ALA A 97 18.93 4.20 -3.34
C ALA A 97 20.26 4.61 -2.68
N ASN A 98 20.21 5.01 -1.40
CA ASN A 98 21.39 5.38 -0.62
C ASN A 98 22.35 4.20 -0.37
N LYS A 99 21.87 2.96 -0.53
CA LYS A 99 22.71 1.75 -0.52
C LYS A 99 23.25 1.36 -1.90
N GLY A 100 22.93 2.14 -2.95
CA GLY A 100 23.41 1.95 -4.31
C GLY A 100 22.63 0.91 -5.12
N PHE A 101 21.45 0.48 -4.69
CA PHE A 101 20.64 -0.50 -5.43
C PHE A 101 19.90 0.11 -6.63
N LEU A 102 19.64 1.42 -6.60
CA LEU A 102 19.05 2.19 -7.69
C LEU A 102 19.59 3.62 -7.73
N LYS A 103 19.35 4.34 -8.80
CA LYS A 103 19.82 5.72 -8.99
C LYS A 103 19.22 6.65 -7.94
N LYS A 104 19.98 7.66 -7.49
CA LYS A 104 19.50 8.64 -6.51
C LYS A 104 18.41 9.56 -7.05
N ASP A 105 18.38 9.76 -8.36
CA ASP A 105 17.36 10.58 -9.04
C ASP A 105 16.19 9.74 -9.59
N TRP A 106 15.94 8.59 -9.00
CA TRP A 106 14.90 7.63 -9.38
C TRP A 106 13.51 8.25 -9.54
N GLN A 107 13.16 9.28 -8.75
CA GLN A 107 11.89 9.98 -8.85
C GLN A 107 11.66 10.67 -10.20
N LYS A 108 12.74 10.99 -10.94
CA LYS A 108 12.67 11.62 -12.25
C LYS A 108 12.47 10.64 -13.40
N THR A 109 12.49 9.33 -13.11
CA THR A 109 12.42 8.29 -14.16
C THR A 109 11.01 8.10 -14.73
N LEU A 110 9.97 8.44 -13.97
CA LEU A 110 8.58 8.33 -14.36
C LEU A 110 7.83 9.64 -14.03
N PRO A 111 6.68 9.90 -14.69
CA PRO A 111 5.88 11.08 -14.42
C PRO A 111 5.44 11.22 -12.95
N GLN A 112 5.09 12.44 -12.53
CA GLN A 112 4.56 12.74 -11.20
C GLN A 112 5.48 12.26 -10.06
N ASN A 113 6.79 12.50 -10.19
CA ASN A 113 7.82 12.05 -9.24
C ASN A 113 7.75 10.54 -8.99
N SER A 114 7.49 9.75 -10.05
CA SER A 114 7.31 8.29 -9.99
C SER A 114 6.18 7.83 -9.07
N SER A 115 5.14 8.66 -8.87
CA SER A 115 3.95 8.34 -8.08
C SER A 115 2.72 8.25 -8.99
N PRO A 116 2.36 7.05 -9.47
CA PRO A 116 1.35 6.89 -10.53
C PRO A 116 -0.09 7.12 -10.07
N TYR A 117 -0.36 7.08 -8.80
CA TYR A 117 -1.68 7.33 -8.19
C TYR A 117 -1.49 7.98 -6.82
N THR A 118 -2.57 8.44 -6.22
CA THR A 118 -2.56 9.04 -4.89
C THR A 118 -3.62 8.41 -3.98
N SER A 119 -3.54 8.74 -2.72
CA SER A 119 -4.55 8.43 -1.71
C SER A 119 -4.57 9.54 -0.67
N THR A 120 -5.37 9.36 0.36
CA THR A 120 -5.38 10.22 1.54
C THR A 120 -5.74 9.42 2.78
N ILE A 121 -5.70 10.06 3.93
CA ILE A 121 -6.09 9.44 5.20
C ILE A 121 -7.52 9.81 5.52
N VAL A 122 -8.32 8.81 5.83
CA VAL A 122 -9.72 8.91 6.25
C VAL A 122 -9.92 8.14 7.56
N PHE A 123 -11.10 8.26 8.14
CA PHE A 123 -11.50 7.53 9.35
C PHE A 123 -12.49 6.43 8.97
N LEU A 124 -12.21 5.20 9.35
CA LEU A 124 -13.19 4.13 9.34
C LEU A 124 -13.81 4.02 10.74
N VAL A 125 -15.11 4.17 10.84
CA VAL A 125 -15.84 4.13 12.11
C VAL A 125 -16.88 3.01 12.12
N ARG A 126 -17.35 2.64 13.30
CA ARG A 126 -18.44 1.68 13.46
C ARG A 126 -19.73 2.26 12.85
N LYS A 127 -20.64 1.40 12.39
CA LYS A 127 -21.93 1.80 11.82
C LYS A 127 -22.71 2.72 12.79
N GLY A 128 -23.28 3.79 12.23
CA GLY A 128 -23.97 4.82 12.99
C GLY A 128 -23.06 5.76 13.77
N ASN A 129 -21.74 5.61 13.62
CA ASN A 129 -20.74 6.49 14.22
C ASN A 129 -21.00 6.82 15.72
N PRO A 130 -21.01 5.81 16.62
CA PRO A 130 -21.48 6.00 18.01
C PRO A 130 -20.72 7.04 18.80
N LYS A 131 -19.46 7.32 18.41
CA LYS A 131 -18.61 8.33 19.04
C LYS A 131 -18.73 9.72 18.40
N GLY A 132 -19.52 9.86 17.34
CA GLY A 132 -19.70 11.12 16.63
C GLY A 132 -18.43 11.70 16.03
N ILE A 133 -17.54 10.83 15.52
CA ILE A 133 -16.27 11.23 14.90
C ILE A 133 -16.55 11.90 13.56
N LYS A 134 -16.13 13.16 13.42
CA LYS A 134 -16.31 13.96 12.19
C LYS A 134 -15.01 14.58 11.70
N ASP A 135 -14.10 14.88 12.63
CA ASP A 135 -12.84 15.55 12.35
C ASP A 135 -11.74 15.06 13.29
N TRP A 136 -10.52 15.45 13.04
CA TRP A 136 -9.33 15.09 13.80
C TRP A 136 -9.43 15.42 15.30
N ASP A 137 -10.11 16.51 15.66
CA ASP A 137 -10.34 16.89 17.07
C ASP A 137 -11.16 15.88 17.87
N ASP A 138 -11.99 15.12 17.18
CA ASP A 138 -12.79 14.10 17.85
C ASP A 138 -11.93 12.92 18.36
N LEU A 139 -10.73 12.76 17.79
CA LEU A 139 -9.80 11.68 18.15
C LEU A 139 -9.13 11.87 19.52
N VAL A 140 -9.11 13.10 20.05
CA VAL A 140 -8.54 13.40 21.38
C VAL A 140 -9.59 13.39 22.50
N LYS A 141 -10.86 13.15 22.18
CA LYS A 141 -11.92 13.07 23.20
C LYS A 141 -11.72 11.88 24.13
N SER A 142 -12.05 12.10 25.39
CA SER A 142 -12.03 11.03 26.40
C SER A 142 -12.96 9.88 26.00
N GLY A 143 -12.50 8.64 26.16
CA GLY A 143 -13.25 7.43 25.82
C GLY A 143 -13.34 7.11 24.32
N VAL A 144 -12.58 7.79 23.45
CA VAL A 144 -12.38 7.41 22.07
C VAL A 144 -11.11 6.56 21.99
N GLN A 145 -11.21 5.39 21.36
CA GLN A 145 -10.06 4.53 21.07
C GLN A 145 -9.70 4.59 19.59
N VAL A 146 -8.47 5.01 19.30
CA VAL A 146 -7.94 5.19 17.94
C VAL A 146 -7.05 4.00 17.59
N ILE A 147 -7.28 3.40 16.42
CA ILE A 147 -6.43 2.36 15.87
C ILE A 147 -5.60 2.95 14.72
N THR A 148 -4.29 2.75 14.79
CA THR A 148 -3.33 3.14 13.76
C THR A 148 -2.09 2.25 13.88
N PRO A 149 -1.39 1.93 12.78
CA PRO A 149 -0.17 1.13 12.87
C PRO A 149 1.01 1.93 13.41
N ASN A 150 2.13 1.24 13.63
CA ASN A 150 3.35 1.82 14.18
C ASN A 150 4.16 2.58 13.10
N PRO A 151 4.43 3.88 13.24
CA PRO A 151 5.22 4.66 12.29
C PRO A 151 6.68 4.19 12.12
N LYS A 152 7.23 3.43 13.07
CA LYS A 152 8.58 2.85 12.97
C LYS A 152 8.67 1.71 11.94
N THR A 153 7.54 1.07 11.62
CA THR A 153 7.51 -0.10 10.72
C THR A 153 6.62 0.10 9.51
N SER A 154 5.56 0.90 9.64
CA SER A 154 4.53 1.13 8.64
C SER A 154 4.66 2.51 7.99
N GLY A 155 4.84 2.53 6.66
CA GLY A 155 4.76 3.78 5.91
C GLY A 155 3.36 4.40 5.95
N GLY A 156 2.30 3.57 5.97
CA GLY A 156 0.93 4.05 6.14
C GLY A 156 0.74 4.81 7.46
N ALA A 157 1.35 4.33 8.53
CA ALA A 157 1.31 5.01 9.82
C ALA A 157 2.01 6.37 9.82
N ARG A 158 3.10 6.51 9.05
CA ARG A 158 3.77 7.82 8.90
C ARG A 158 2.86 8.83 8.22
N TRP A 159 2.11 8.42 7.21
CA TRP A 159 1.10 9.26 6.59
C TRP A 159 -0.04 9.63 7.56
N ASN A 160 -0.53 8.68 8.37
CA ASN A 160 -1.56 8.94 9.40
C ASN A 160 -1.08 9.98 10.41
N TYR A 161 0.15 9.80 10.92
CA TYR A 161 0.77 10.72 11.87
C TYR A 161 0.94 12.12 11.28
N LEU A 162 1.48 12.23 10.07
CA LEU A 162 1.71 13.52 9.41
C LEU A 162 0.40 14.21 9.01
N ALA A 163 -0.64 13.46 8.67
CA ALA A 163 -1.98 14.01 8.44
C ALA A 163 -2.53 14.69 9.70
N ALA A 164 -2.42 14.02 10.85
CA ALA A 164 -2.81 14.59 12.15
C ALA A 164 -1.95 15.80 12.53
N TRP A 165 -0.63 15.75 12.27
CA TRP A 165 0.26 16.85 12.57
C TRP A 165 -0.02 18.09 11.74
N GLY A 166 -0.18 17.93 10.41
CA GLY A 166 -0.51 19.02 9.51
C GLY A 166 -1.85 19.67 9.83
N TYR A 167 -2.84 18.88 10.21
CA TYR A 167 -4.10 19.40 10.76
C TYR A 167 -3.85 20.24 12.02
N GLY A 168 -3.07 19.72 12.97
CA GLY A 168 -2.72 20.42 14.20
C GLY A 168 -2.01 21.74 13.94
N LEU A 169 -1.05 21.78 13.01
CA LEU A 169 -0.37 23.01 12.59
C LEU A 169 -1.36 24.04 12.03
N LYS A 170 -2.21 23.63 11.09
CA LYS A 170 -3.19 24.54 10.48
C LYS A 170 -4.18 25.08 11.49
N LYS A 171 -4.66 24.23 12.40
CA LYS A 171 -5.68 24.62 13.37
C LYS A 171 -5.15 25.44 14.53
N TYR A 172 -4.02 25.03 15.09
CA TYR A 172 -3.50 25.62 16.33
C TYR A 172 -2.34 26.58 16.15
N GLY A 173 -1.74 26.64 14.96
CA GLY A 173 -0.80 27.68 14.53
C GLY A 173 0.63 27.56 15.08
N SER A 174 1.00 26.44 15.73
CA SER A 174 2.38 26.24 16.21
C SER A 174 2.75 24.73 16.31
N GLU A 175 4.05 24.46 16.15
CA GLU A 175 4.63 23.11 16.27
C GLU A 175 4.37 22.50 17.65
N ASP A 176 4.52 23.27 18.75
CA ASP A 176 4.28 22.76 20.11
C ASP A 176 2.83 22.32 20.31
N LYS A 177 1.88 23.08 19.77
CA LYS A 177 0.46 22.72 19.85
C LYS A 177 0.13 21.53 18.96
N ALA A 178 0.69 21.43 17.75
CA ALA A 178 0.57 20.27 16.89
C ALA A 178 1.14 19.03 17.55
N ARG A 179 2.32 19.13 18.17
CA ARG A 179 2.95 18.07 18.94
C ARG A 179 2.06 17.59 20.08
N LYS A 180 1.52 18.52 20.88
CA LYS A 180 0.60 18.17 21.96
C LYS A 180 -0.64 17.47 21.42
N PHE A 181 -1.23 17.97 20.35
CA PHE A 181 -2.41 17.40 19.71
C PHE A 181 -2.16 15.96 19.25
N VAL A 182 -1.07 15.70 18.54
CA VAL A 182 -0.71 14.35 18.10
C VAL A 182 -0.41 13.43 19.29
N ALA A 183 0.28 13.94 20.32
CA ALA A 183 0.49 13.19 21.55
C ALA A 183 -0.83 12.80 22.23
N ASP A 184 -1.81 13.69 22.23
CA ASP A 184 -3.14 13.41 22.80
C ASP A 184 -3.91 12.37 21.97
N ILE A 185 -3.78 12.34 20.63
CA ILE A 185 -4.30 11.24 19.79
C ILE A 185 -3.65 9.91 20.21
N TYR A 186 -2.30 9.86 20.31
CA TYR A 186 -1.58 8.63 20.63
C TYR A 186 -1.83 8.10 22.05
N LYS A 187 -2.27 8.94 23.01
CA LYS A 187 -2.78 8.48 24.31
C LYS A 187 -4.04 7.63 24.19
N ASN A 188 -4.82 7.85 23.14
CA ASN A 188 -6.02 7.10 22.83
C ASN A 188 -5.77 5.86 21.94
N VAL A 189 -4.50 5.55 21.64
CA VAL A 189 -4.10 4.39 20.82
C VAL A 189 -3.75 3.23 21.74
N PRO A 190 -4.61 2.19 21.85
CA PRO A 190 -4.38 1.06 22.77
C PRO A 190 -3.36 0.05 22.22
N VAL A 191 -3.14 0.01 20.92
CA VAL A 191 -2.24 -0.94 20.25
C VAL A 191 -1.65 -0.34 18.99
N LEU A 192 -0.38 -0.62 18.71
CA LEU A 192 0.31 -0.28 17.47
C LEU A 192 0.67 -1.56 16.72
N ASP A 193 -0.11 -1.89 15.70
CA ASP A 193 0.20 -3.02 14.80
C ASP A 193 1.41 -2.69 13.90
N THR A 194 2.09 -3.71 13.40
CA THR A 194 3.31 -3.53 12.59
C THR A 194 3.05 -2.94 11.20
N GLY A 195 1.81 -3.04 10.69
CA GLY A 195 1.43 -2.56 9.37
C GLY A 195 -0.07 -2.23 9.26
N ALA A 196 -0.46 -1.57 8.19
CA ALA A 196 -1.83 -1.11 7.96
C ALA A 196 -2.85 -2.27 7.98
N ARG A 197 -2.54 -3.40 7.34
CA ARG A 197 -3.41 -4.58 7.34
C ARG A 197 -3.62 -5.15 8.75
N GLY A 198 -2.59 -5.15 9.60
CA GLY A 198 -2.71 -5.53 11.02
C GLY A 198 -3.73 -4.66 11.76
N SER A 199 -3.65 -3.33 11.57
CA SER A 199 -4.61 -2.39 12.17
C SER A 199 -6.03 -2.58 11.64
N THR A 200 -6.19 -2.86 10.35
CA THR A 200 -7.50 -3.20 9.79
C THR A 200 -8.08 -4.46 10.44
N VAL A 201 -7.29 -5.53 10.59
CA VAL A 201 -7.71 -6.77 11.28
C VAL A 201 -8.05 -6.48 12.75
N THR A 202 -7.23 -5.72 13.45
CA THR A 202 -7.48 -5.33 14.86
C THR A 202 -8.81 -4.57 14.98
N PHE A 203 -9.07 -3.63 14.11
CA PHE A 203 -10.31 -2.86 14.12
C PHE A 203 -11.51 -3.68 13.63
N VAL A 204 -11.43 -4.28 12.44
CA VAL A 204 -12.59 -4.89 11.77
C VAL A 204 -12.94 -6.25 12.35
N GLU A 205 -11.96 -7.14 12.52
CA GLU A 205 -12.20 -8.54 12.90
C GLU A 205 -12.17 -8.73 14.41
N ARG A 206 -11.20 -8.12 15.10
CA ARG A 206 -11.08 -8.25 16.57
C ARG A 206 -11.99 -7.30 17.33
N GLY A 207 -12.61 -6.32 16.66
CA GLY A 207 -13.56 -5.40 17.27
C GLY A 207 -12.95 -4.37 18.21
N VAL A 208 -11.63 -4.14 18.16
CA VAL A 208 -10.93 -3.19 19.02
C VAL A 208 -11.00 -1.78 18.43
N GLY A 209 -11.22 -0.79 19.28
CA GLY A 209 -11.23 0.64 18.91
C GLY A 209 -12.56 1.16 18.36
N ASP A 210 -12.69 2.46 18.36
CA ASP A 210 -13.86 3.21 17.89
C ASP A 210 -13.64 3.77 16.48
N VAL A 211 -12.40 4.10 16.13
CA VAL A 211 -11.99 4.67 14.86
C VAL A 211 -10.65 4.11 14.40
N LEU A 212 -10.55 3.77 13.13
CA LEU A 212 -9.31 3.39 12.46
C LEU A 212 -8.87 4.54 11.56
N LEU A 213 -7.65 5.04 11.76
CA LEU A 213 -6.98 5.89 10.79
C LEU A 213 -6.51 5.02 9.64
N ALA A 214 -7.12 5.15 8.48
CA ALA A 214 -6.88 4.29 7.34
C ALA A 214 -6.54 5.10 6.09
N TRP A 215 -5.80 4.47 5.20
CA TRP A 215 -5.76 4.90 3.82
C TRP A 215 -7.15 4.75 3.21
N GLU A 216 -7.52 5.68 2.34
CA GLU A 216 -8.84 5.74 1.73
C GLU A 216 -9.23 4.41 1.06
N ASN A 217 -8.32 3.79 0.31
CA ASN A 217 -8.56 2.48 -0.31
C ASN A 217 -8.80 1.35 0.71
N GLU A 218 -8.06 1.30 1.82
CA GLU A 218 -8.27 0.30 2.88
C GLU A 218 -9.65 0.46 3.54
N ALA A 219 -10.08 1.70 3.77
CA ALA A 219 -11.40 1.97 4.31
C ALA A 219 -12.51 1.49 3.36
N PHE A 220 -12.38 1.78 2.05
CA PHE A 220 -13.33 1.28 1.05
C PHE A 220 -13.34 -0.24 0.93
N LEU A 221 -12.17 -0.88 0.97
CA LEU A 221 -12.06 -2.34 0.96
C LEU A 221 -12.74 -2.96 2.18
N ALA A 222 -12.50 -2.40 3.38
CA ALA A 222 -13.14 -2.86 4.61
C ALA A 222 -14.67 -2.79 4.51
N VAL A 223 -15.22 -1.67 4.02
CA VAL A 223 -16.67 -1.53 3.81
C VAL A 223 -17.20 -2.49 2.75
N LYS A 224 -16.43 -2.72 1.67
CA LYS A 224 -16.80 -3.65 0.58
C LYS A 224 -16.82 -5.10 1.05
N GLU A 225 -15.81 -5.52 1.83
CA GLU A 225 -15.61 -6.92 2.24
C GLU A 225 -16.48 -7.30 3.45
N PHE A 226 -16.59 -6.40 4.43
CA PHE A 226 -17.24 -6.70 5.71
C PHE A 226 -18.68 -6.14 5.84
N GLY A 227 -19.10 -5.29 4.89
CA GLY A 227 -20.47 -4.79 4.76
C GLY A 227 -20.64 -3.33 5.18
N LYS A 228 -21.51 -2.64 4.42
CA LYS A 228 -21.94 -1.24 4.68
C LYS A 228 -22.81 -1.11 5.93
N ASP A 229 -23.27 -2.21 6.46
CA ASP A 229 -24.05 -2.32 7.70
C ASP A 229 -23.17 -2.37 8.95
N LYS A 230 -21.85 -2.53 8.82
CA LYS A 230 -20.91 -2.61 9.94
C LYS A 230 -20.05 -1.38 10.12
N PHE A 231 -19.70 -0.71 9.03
CA PHE A 231 -18.74 0.40 9.04
C PHE A 231 -19.20 1.56 8.18
N GLU A 232 -18.67 2.74 8.52
CA GLU A 232 -18.83 3.98 7.76
C GLU A 232 -17.47 4.65 7.57
N ILE A 233 -17.31 5.33 6.43
CA ILE A 233 -16.11 6.13 6.15
C ILE A 233 -16.43 7.58 6.45
N VAL A 234 -15.61 8.21 7.27
CA VAL A 234 -15.65 9.64 7.55
C VAL A 234 -14.41 10.26 6.92
N ALA A 235 -14.61 11.12 5.93
CA ALA A 235 -13.53 11.89 5.34
C ALA A 235 -13.40 13.21 6.13
N PRO A 236 -12.24 13.48 6.76
CA PRO A 236 -12.02 14.75 7.45
C PRO A 236 -11.95 15.90 6.44
N PRO A 237 -12.28 17.15 6.85
CA PRO A 237 -12.22 18.30 5.95
C PRO A 237 -10.82 18.56 5.38
N LEU A 238 -9.77 18.24 6.15
CA LEU A 238 -8.37 18.43 5.81
C LEU A 238 -7.59 17.13 6.05
N SER A 239 -6.76 16.73 5.10
CA SER A 239 -5.86 15.59 5.23
C SER A 239 -4.60 15.79 4.39
N ILE A 240 -3.73 14.78 4.34
CA ILE A 240 -2.49 14.81 3.56
C ILE A 240 -2.67 14.11 2.22
N LEU A 241 -2.06 14.66 1.16
CA LEU A 241 -1.93 13.99 -0.13
C LEU A 241 -0.88 12.89 -0.02
N ALA A 242 -1.31 11.64 0.03
CA ALA A 242 -0.42 10.51 0.04
C ALA A 242 -0.02 10.12 -1.40
N GLU A 243 1.28 10.12 -1.67
CA GLU A 243 1.88 9.91 -2.99
C GLU A 243 2.81 8.69 -2.96
N PRO A 244 2.27 7.45 -3.06
CA PRO A 244 3.08 6.25 -3.02
C PRO A 244 3.89 6.11 -4.31
N PRO A 245 5.23 6.05 -4.21
CA PRO A 245 6.10 6.00 -5.38
C PRO A 245 6.46 4.58 -5.80
N VAL A 246 6.96 4.47 -7.03
CA VAL A 246 7.44 3.23 -7.63
C VAL A 246 8.82 3.42 -8.25
N ALA A 247 9.67 2.39 -8.20
CA ALA A 247 10.99 2.44 -8.82
C ALA A 247 11.49 1.05 -9.27
N VAL A 248 12.30 1.02 -10.32
CA VAL A 248 13.09 -0.15 -10.70
C VAL A 248 14.29 -0.26 -9.76
N VAL A 249 14.58 -1.47 -9.29
CA VAL A 249 15.82 -1.77 -8.54
C VAL A 249 16.89 -2.11 -9.54
N ASP A 250 17.66 -1.11 -9.95
CA ASP A 250 18.62 -1.18 -11.05
C ASP A 250 19.60 -2.36 -10.93
N SER A 251 20.22 -2.51 -9.76
CA SER A 251 21.25 -3.52 -9.52
C SER A 251 20.74 -4.96 -9.66
N VAL A 252 19.46 -5.19 -9.34
CA VAL A 252 18.83 -6.51 -9.45
C VAL A 252 18.34 -6.75 -10.87
N SER A 253 17.61 -5.80 -11.44
CA SER A 253 17.03 -5.94 -12.77
C SER A 253 18.08 -6.04 -13.87
N ASP A 254 19.22 -5.34 -13.75
CA ASP A 254 20.35 -5.46 -14.66
C ASP A 254 21.01 -6.83 -14.56
N LYS A 255 21.31 -7.28 -13.34
CA LYS A 255 21.93 -8.59 -13.10
C LYS A 255 21.06 -9.75 -13.60
N LYS A 256 19.75 -9.63 -13.45
CA LYS A 256 18.77 -10.64 -13.89
C LYS A 256 18.41 -10.54 -15.38
N GLY A 257 18.76 -9.44 -16.05
CA GLY A 257 18.33 -9.15 -17.42
C GLY A 257 16.83 -8.84 -17.54
N THR A 258 16.20 -8.39 -16.46
CA THR A 258 14.74 -8.10 -16.38
C THR A 258 14.41 -6.62 -16.52
N ARG A 259 15.40 -5.73 -16.69
CA ARG A 259 15.22 -4.27 -16.73
C ARG A 259 14.09 -3.83 -17.67
N ALA A 260 14.09 -4.28 -18.92
CA ALA A 260 13.07 -3.86 -19.89
C ALA A 260 11.65 -4.25 -19.45
N ALA A 261 11.48 -5.42 -18.86
CA ALA A 261 10.20 -5.86 -18.32
C ALA A 261 9.80 -5.08 -17.07
N ALA A 262 10.76 -4.79 -16.18
CA ALA A 262 10.54 -3.98 -14.97
C ALA A 262 10.10 -2.54 -15.32
N GLU A 263 10.76 -1.92 -16.29
CA GLU A 263 10.37 -0.60 -16.80
C GLU A 263 8.99 -0.62 -17.46
N ALA A 264 8.70 -1.63 -18.30
CA ALA A 264 7.39 -1.80 -18.93
C ALA A 264 6.28 -1.95 -17.86
N TYR A 265 6.55 -2.74 -16.80
CA TYR A 265 5.64 -2.94 -15.68
C TYR A 265 5.30 -1.63 -14.97
N LEU A 266 6.29 -0.80 -14.66
CA LEU A 266 6.04 0.49 -14.00
C LEU A 266 5.41 1.53 -14.93
N LYS A 267 5.78 1.54 -16.23
CA LYS A 267 5.17 2.44 -17.22
C LYS A 267 3.70 2.12 -17.49
N TYR A 268 3.27 0.87 -17.33
CA TYR A 268 1.89 0.46 -17.51
C TYR A 268 0.93 1.17 -16.53
N TRP A 269 1.40 1.56 -15.35
CA TRP A 269 0.62 2.41 -14.42
C TRP A 269 0.13 3.71 -15.02
N TYR A 270 0.88 4.29 -15.96
CA TYR A 270 0.56 5.58 -16.60
C TYR A 270 -0.27 5.41 -17.89
N THR A 271 -0.69 4.20 -18.21
CA THR A 271 -1.68 3.95 -19.26
C THR A 271 -3.09 4.22 -18.72
N LYS A 272 -4.04 4.48 -19.62
CA LYS A 272 -5.45 4.63 -19.24
C LYS A 272 -5.95 3.42 -18.44
N GLU A 273 -5.60 2.20 -18.88
CA GLU A 273 -5.99 0.97 -18.19
C GLU A 273 -5.38 0.87 -16.77
N GLY A 274 -4.09 1.19 -16.61
CA GLY A 274 -3.43 1.25 -15.31
C GLY A 274 -4.11 2.25 -14.37
N GLN A 275 -4.48 3.42 -14.88
CA GLN A 275 -5.17 4.45 -14.11
C GLN A 275 -6.61 4.04 -13.74
N GLU A 276 -7.33 3.37 -14.64
CA GLU A 276 -8.65 2.82 -14.32
C GLU A 276 -8.58 1.68 -13.29
N ILE A 277 -7.53 0.85 -13.33
CA ILE A 277 -7.30 -0.18 -12.30
C ILE A 277 -7.06 0.50 -10.94
N ALA A 278 -6.25 1.54 -10.88
CA ALA A 278 -6.04 2.31 -9.65
C ALA A 278 -7.37 2.82 -9.09
N ALA A 279 -8.20 3.46 -9.92
CA ALA A 279 -9.50 4.02 -9.52
C ALA A 279 -10.49 2.94 -9.03
N ARG A 280 -10.60 1.79 -9.72
CA ARG A 280 -11.46 0.68 -9.30
C ARG A 280 -11.03 0.05 -7.97
N ASN A 281 -9.75 0.18 -7.63
CA ASN A 281 -9.18 -0.25 -6.35
C ASN A 281 -9.08 0.89 -5.34
N PHE A 282 -9.86 1.95 -5.55
CA PHE A 282 -10.03 3.09 -4.62
C PHE A 282 -8.76 3.92 -4.40
N TYR A 283 -7.83 3.92 -5.37
CA TYR A 283 -6.76 4.90 -5.44
C TYR A 283 -7.14 6.03 -6.37
N ARG A 284 -6.78 7.25 -6.02
CA ARG A 284 -7.07 8.45 -6.83
C ARG A 284 -6.15 8.48 -8.04
N PRO A 285 -6.68 8.38 -9.28
CA PRO A 285 -5.85 8.37 -10.47
C PRO A 285 -5.22 9.73 -10.75
N ARG A 286 -4.10 9.74 -11.47
CA ARG A 286 -3.43 10.96 -11.95
C ARG A 286 -3.95 11.41 -13.32
N ASP A 287 -4.52 10.51 -14.10
CA ASP A 287 -5.17 10.83 -15.37
C ASP A 287 -6.46 11.62 -15.13
N ALA A 288 -6.56 12.81 -15.71
CA ALA A 288 -7.68 13.71 -15.47
C ALA A 288 -9.03 13.13 -15.95
N ALA A 289 -9.05 12.47 -17.10
CA ALA A 289 -10.28 11.89 -17.66
C ALA A 289 -10.76 10.69 -16.82
N VAL A 290 -9.84 9.87 -16.34
CA VAL A 290 -10.16 8.79 -15.40
C VAL A 290 -10.60 9.37 -14.07
N GLY A 291 -9.92 10.43 -13.57
CA GLY A 291 -10.31 11.13 -12.35
C GLY A 291 -11.73 11.68 -12.40
N GLU A 292 -12.12 12.29 -13.51
CA GLU A 292 -13.49 12.77 -13.73
C GLU A 292 -14.52 11.62 -13.74
N LYS A 293 -14.21 10.52 -14.43
CA LYS A 293 -15.08 9.33 -14.48
C LYS A 293 -15.35 8.73 -13.09
N TYR A 294 -14.40 8.81 -12.18
CA TYR A 294 -14.49 8.23 -10.83
C TYR A 294 -14.67 9.28 -9.73
N ALA A 295 -14.95 10.56 -10.07
CA ALA A 295 -15.01 11.67 -9.10
C ALA A 295 -16.00 11.41 -7.97
N ASP A 296 -17.16 10.82 -8.24
CA ASP A 296 -18.19 10.50 -7.22
C ASP A 296 -17.78 9.39 -6.25
N SER A 297 -16.71 8.66 -6.56
CA SER A 297 -16.18 7.60 -5.68
C SER A 297 -15.34 8.13 -4.54
N PHE A 298 -14.89 9.39 -4.62
CA PHE A 298 -13.95 9.98 -3.68
C PHE A 298 -14.53 11.22 -2.99
N ALA A 299 -14.36 11.30 -1.68
CA ALA A 299 -14.76 12.49 -0.94
C ALA A 299 -13.90 13.71 -1.34
N LYS A 300 -14.51 14.88 -1.34
CA LYS A 300 -13.80 16.15 -1.49
C LYS A 300 -13.11 16.47 -0.16
N VAL A 301 -11.80 16.41 -0.12
CA VAL A 301 -10.96 16.69 1.04
C VAL A 301 -9.95 17.76 0.65
N GLU A 302 -9.75 18.76 1.49
CA GLU A 302 -8.61 19.68 1.33
C GLU A 302 -7.32 18.90 1.64
N LEU A 303 -6.37 18.89 0.71
CA LEU A 303 -5.14 18.12 0.82
C LEU A 303 -3.92 19.04 0.84
N PHE A 304 -3.08 18.89 1.84
CA PHE A 304 -1.73 19.47 1.85
C PHE A 304 -0.69 18.42 1.45
N THR A 305 0.46 18.86 0.97
CA THR A 305 1.55 17.96 0.56
C THR A 305 2.61 17.82 1.65
N ILE A 306 3.41 16.76 1.54
CA ILE A 306 4.58 16.55 2.41
C ILE A 306 5.61 17.68 2.24
N ASP A 307 5.75 18.22 1.03
CA ASP A 307 6.70 19.26 0.74
C ASP A 307 6.27 20.61 1.32
N ASP A 308 4.99 20.99 1.17
CA ASP A 308 4.47 22.27 1.64
C ASP A 308 4.52 22.42 3.16
N VAL A 309 4.21 21.35 3.90
CA VAL A 309 4.07 21.42 5.35
C VAL A 309 5.35 20.99 6.07
N PHE A 310 6.03 19.95 5.56
CA PHE A 310 7.17 19.34 6.26
C PHE A 310 8.52 19.55 5.57
N GLY A 311 8.54 20.17 4.39
CA GLY A 311 9.76 20.34 3.60
C GLY A 311 10.32 19.03 3.05
N GLY A 312 9.44 18.06 2.79
CA GLY A 312 9.74 16.78 2.17
C GLY A 312 10.05 15.65 3.14
N TRP A 313 10.13 14.44 2.57
CA TRP A 313 10.27 13.21 3.35
C TRP A 313 11.57 13.11 4.14
N THR A 314 12.68 13.58 3.60
CA THR A 314 13.98 13.52 4.30
C THR A 314 13.94 14.30 5.61
N LYS A 315 13.36 15.50 5.60
CA LYS A 315 13.19 16.32 6.79
C LYS A 315 12.18 15.71 7.75
N ALA A 316 11.00 15.34 7.26
CA ALA A 316 9.97 14.72 8.09
C ALA A 316 10.45 13.43 8.78
N GLN A 317 11.20 12.57 8.07
CA GLN A 317 11.78 11.37 8.65
C GLN A 317 12.78 11.69 9.76
N LYS A 318 13.68 12.65 9.53
CA LYS A 318 14.69 13.05 10.51
C LYS A 318 14.07 13.61 11.78
N GLU A 319 13.08 14.46 11.63
CA GLU A 319 12.45 15.16 12.77
C GLU A 319 11.49 14.28 13.54
N HIS A 320 10.65 13.51 12.84
CA HIS A 320 9.55 12.81 13.47
C HIS A 320 9.83 11.33 13.74
N PHE A 321 10.54 10.61 12.84
CA PHE A 321 10.57 9.13 12.85
C PHE A 321 11.96 8.52 13.04
N ALA A 322 13.03 9.32 13.01
CA ALA A 322 14.38 8.84 13.35
C ALA A 322 14.42 8.36 14.80
N GLU A 323 15.48 7.64 15.16
CA GLU A 323 15.73 7.25 16.56
C GLU A 323 15.81 8.50 17.44
N GLY A 324 15.04 8.52 18.52
CA GLY A 324 14.90 9.69 19.38
C GLY A 324 14.11 10.86 18.79
N GLY A 325 13.51 10.70 17.61
CA GLY A 325 12.65 11.70 16.97
C GLY A 325 11.38 12.01 17.77
N VAL A 326 10.57 12.93 17.25
CA VAL A 326 9.38 13.41 17.96
C VAL A 326 8.42 12.28 18.30
N PHE A 327 8.24 11.29 17.42
CA PHE A 327 7.37 10.15 17.71
C PHE A 327 7.81 9.37 18.96
N ASP A 328 9.11 9.08 19.07
CA ASP A 328 9.65 8.37 20.25
C ASP A 328 9.50 9.18 21.55
N GLN A 329 9.42 10.50 21.45
CA GLN A 329 9.25 11.37 22.60
C GLN A 329 7.80 11.48 23.07
N ILE A 330 6.81 11.39 22.15
CA ILE A 330 5.39 11.49 22.47
C ILE A 330 4.76 10.15 22.80
N TYR A 331 5.25 9.06 22.23
CA TYR A 331 4.81 7.69 22.48
C TYR A 331 5.84 6.96 23.33
N LYS A 332 5.76 7.18 24.65
CA LYS A 332 6.55 6.43 25.65
C LYS A 332 5.67 5.31 26.20
N ASN A 333 6.05 4.06 25.94
CA ASN A 333 5.45 2.89 26.58
C ASN A 333 5.72 2.89 28.09
#